data_f48126d9128d49999b4c49e4b0007c9b
#
_entry.id   f48126d9128d49999b4c49e4b0007c9b
#
_cell.length_a   1.000
_cell.length_b   1.000
_cell.length_c   1.000
_cell.angle_alpha   90.00
_cell.angle_beta   90.00
_cell.angle_gamma   90.00
#
_symmetry.space_group_name_H-M   'P 1'
#
loop_
_entity.id
_entity.type
_entity.pdbx_description
1 polymer ?
#
loop_
_entity_poly.entity_id
_entity_poly.type
_entity_poly.pdbx_seq_one_letter_code
_entity_poly.pdbx_strand_id
1 'polypeptide(L)'
;MDPGHKAGMTRRSNFKDRALMSGSELTIRPIAEGDEAAVIALWQACGLTRPWNDPARDLAFARGKPSSDVLVALADNRIVASAMVGHDGHRGTMYYVCVAPAEQGRGYGRQMVAAAEAWLKERGVWKANLLVRTGNEAVLGFYCELGYEPGSTQQIEKWIDPEKRGDR
;
A
#
# COMPACT_ATOMS: atom_id res chain seq x y z
N MET A 1 -34.79 -14.01 -67.15
CA MET A 1 -35.34 -14.83 -66.10
C MET A 1 -34.51 -14.63 -64.87
N ASP A 2 -35.03 -13.85 -63.96
CA ASP A 2 -34.62 -13.74 -62.54
C ASP A 2 -35.01 -15.06 -61.86
N PRO A 3 -34.41 -15.55 -60.80
CA PRO A 3 -34.49 -14.89 -59.52
C PRO A 3 -33.33 -15.17 -58.57
N GLY A 4 -33.21 -14.35 -57.58
CA GLY A 4 -33.12 -14.84 -56.22
C GLY A 4 -32.20 -14.12 -55.29
N HIS A 5 -32.57 -12.99 -54.86
CA HIS A 5 -32.06 -12.29 -53.68
C HIS A 5 -32.31 -13.14 -52.44
N LYS A 6 -31.26 -13.49 -51.69
CA LYS A 6 -31.37 -13.83 -50.26
C LYS A 6 -30.46 -12.97 -49.44
N ALA A 7 -31.09 -12.04 -48.71
CA ALA A 7 -30.49 -11.21 -47.70
C ALA A 7 -29.92 -12.05 -46.55
N GLY A 8 -28.62 -11.96 -46.35
CA GLY A 8 -27.94 -12.46 -45.16
C GLY A 8 -28.03 -11.41 -44.05
N MET A 9 -28.82 -11.73 -43.04
CA MET A 9 -29.02 -10.90 -41.88
C MET A 9 -27.78 -10.94 -40.97
N THR A 10 -26.97 -9.92 -41.06
CA THR A 10 -25.79 -9.75 -40.22
C THR A 10 -26.27 -9.45 -38.78
N ARG A 11 -26.06 -10.39 -37.89
CA ARG A 11 -26.24 -10.20 -36.46
C ARG A 11 -25.24 -9.15 -36.00
N ARG A 12 -25.69 -7.92 -35.75
CA ARG A 12 -24.96 -6.94 -34.98
C ARG A 12 -24.91 -7.43 -33.55
N SER A 13 -23.78 -7.94 -33.11
CA SER A 13 -23.51 -8.21 -31.72
C SER A 13 -23.50 -6.86 -30.97
N ASN A 14 -24.43 -6.72 -30.05
CA ASN A 14 -24.50 -5.60 -29.14
C ASN A 14 -23.26 -5.58 -28.22
N PHE A 15 -22.33 -4.68 -28.53
CA PHE A 15 -21.21 -4.31 -27.67
C PHE A 15 -21.63 -3.36 -26.54
N LYS A 16 -22.83 -3.47 -26.00
CA LYS A 16 -23.38 -2.53 -25.01
C LYS A 16 -23.56 -3.09 -23.60
N ASP A 17 -23.09 -4.29 -23.29
CA ASP A 17 -23.16 -4.81 -21.90
C ASP A 17 -21.79 -5.19 -21.34
N ARG A 18 -20.78 -4.39 -21.59
CA ARG A 18 -19.63 -4.38 -20.69
C ARG A 18 -19.98 -3.36 -19.60
N ALA A 19 -20.67 -3.85 -18.56
CA ALA A 19 -20.89 -3.09 -17.35
C ALA A 19 -19.58 -2.41 -16.99
N LEU A 20 -19.61 -1.08 -17.00
CA LEU A 20 -18.63 -0.23 -16.33
C LEU A 20 -18.62 -0.71 -14.87
N MET A 21 -17.65 -1.53 -14.52
CA MET A 21 -17.27 -1.70 -13.14
C MET A 21 -16.81 -0.32 -12.70
N SER A 22 -17.70 0.39 -12.05
CA SER A 22 -17.40 1.59 -11.30
C SER A 22 -16.37 1.18 -10.27
N GLY A 23 -15.08 1.29 -10.62
CA GLY A 23 -14.02 1.22 -9.66
C GLY A 23 -14.25 2.39 -8.70
N SER A 24 -14.58 2.10 -7.46
CA SER A 24 -14.64 3.14 -6.44
C SER A 24 -13.33 3.92 -6.48
N GLU A 25 -13.45 5.23 -6.62
CA GLU A 25 -12.30 6.12 -6.68
C GLU A 25 -11.52 6.00 -5.37
N LEU A 26 -10.24 5.62 -5.46
CA LEU A 26 -9.38 5.50 -4.29
C LEU A 26 -8.89 6.87 -3.86
N THR A 27 -9.26 7.30 -2.66
CA THR A 27 -8.78 8.55 -2.08
C THR A 27 -7.64 8.25 -1.12
N ILE A 28 -6.46 8.84 -1.36
CA ILE A 28 -5.30 8.70 -0.49
C ILE A 28 -5.02 10.03 0.22
N ARG A 29 -4.86 9.97 1.54
CA ARG A 29 -4.60 11.14 2.39
C ARG A 29 -3.78 10.75 3.63
N PRO A 30 -3.18 11.72 4.32
CA PRO A 30 -2.69 11.50 5.67
C PRO A 30 -3.80 10.99 6.60
N ILE A 31 -3.41 10.23 7.61
CA ILE A 31 -4.33 9.77 8.66
C ILE A 31 -4.98 10.96 9.37
N ALA A 32 -6.26 10.89 9.62
CA ALA A 32 -7.00 11.89 10.38
C ALA A 32 -7.35 11.38 11.78
N GLU A 33 -7.82 12.27 12.63
CA GLU A 33 -8.38 11.91 13.94
C GLU A 33 -9.60 10.99 13.74
N GLY A 34 -9.64 9.92 14.51
CA GLY A 34 -10.69 8.91 14.43
C GLY A 34 -10.39 7.73 13.48
N ASP A 35 -9.33 7.80 12.66
CA ASP A 35 -8.93 6.69 11.78
C ASP A 35 -8.13 5.59 12.52
N GLU A 36 -7.62 5.88 13.71
CA GLU A 36 -6.62 5.05 14.41
C GLU A 36 -7.08 3.61 14.58
N ALA A 37 -8.30 3.43 15.07
CA ALA A 37 -8.83 2.08 15.31
C ALA A 37 -8.96 1.28 14.00
N ALA A 38 -9.39 1.93 12.90
CA ALA A 38 -9.52 1.28 11.61
C ALA A 38 -8.16 0.90 11.00
N VAL A 39 -7.15 1.77 11.15
CA VAL A 39 -5.78 1.49 10.70
C VAL A 39 -5.15 0.34 11.48
N ILE A 40 -5.30 0.33 12.81
CA ILE A 40 -4.79 -0.76 13.66
C ILE A 40 -5.48 -2.09 13.30
N ALA A 41 -6.81 -2.08 13.11
CA ALA A 41 -7.54 -3.27 12.67
C ALA A 41 -7.07 -3.77 11.29
N LEU A 42 -6.79 -2.85 10.36
CA LEU A 42 -6.21 -3.20 9.05
C LEU A 42 -4.83 -3.86 9.21
N TRP A 43 -3.94 -3.31 10.03
CA TRP A 43 -2.62 -3.89 10.29
C TRP A 43 -2.71 -5.29 10.89
N GLN A 44 -3.65 -5.51 11.82
CA GLN A 44 -3.92 -6.82 12.40
C GLN A 44 -4.44 -7.82 11.36
N ALA A 45 -5.42 -7.41 10.54
CA ALA A 45 -5.97 -8.23 9.47
C ALA A 45 -4.94 -8.62 8.41
N CYS A 46 -3.94 -7.76 8.17
CA CYS A 46 -2.81 -8.02 7.27
C CYS A 46 -1.64 -8.77 7.94
N GLY A 47 -1.73 -9.14 9.21
CA GLY A 47 -0.68 -9.86 9.94
C GLY A 47 0.60 -9.05 10.15
N LEU A 48 0.50 -7.72 10.21
CA LEU A 48 1.67 -6.84 10.34
C LEU A 48 2.04 -6.53 11.78
N THR A 49 1.16 -6.77 12.74
CA THR A 49 1.42 -6.56 14.16
C THR A 49 2.28 -7.68 14.74
N ARG A 50 3.06 -7.36 15.76
CA ARG A 50 3.94 -8.30 16.48
C ARG A 50 3.79 -8.10 17.98
N PRO A 51 4.00 -9.15 18.81
CA PRO A 51 3.86 -9.04 20.27
C PRO A 51 4.75 -7.99 20.91
N TRP A 52 5.90 -7.71 20.31
CA TRP A 52 6.87 -6.72 20.79
C TRP A 52 6.66 -5.30 20.24
N ASN A 53 5.68 -5.11 19.34
CA ASN A 53 5.31 -3.81 18.78
C ASN A 53 3.88 -3.48 19.20
N ASP A 54 3.71 -2.34 19.86
CA ASP A 54 2.39 -1.76 20.12
C ASP A 54 1.97 -0.91 18.91
N PRO A 55 0.99 -1.36 18.11
CA PRO A 55 0.58 -0.64 16.91
C PRO A 55 -0.01 0.74 17.21
N ALA A 56 -0.66 0.93 18.35
CA ALA A 56 -1.20 2.24 18.73
C ALA A 56 -0.07 3.23 19.03
N ARG A 57 0.98 2.77 19.73
CA ARG A 57 2.18 3.56 19.98
C ARG A 57 2.93 3.88 18.69
N ASP A 58 3.13 2.91 17.81
CA ASP A 58 3.83 3.09 16.53
C ASP A 58 3.09 4.13 15.68
N LEU A 59 1.76 4.04 15.62
CA LEU A 59 0.93 4.99 14.89
C LEU A 59 1.03 6.40 15.48
N ALA A 60 0.87 6.54 16.79
CA ALA A 60 0.96 7.83 17.48
C ALA A 60 2.35 8.46 17.35
N PHE A 61 3.40 7.62 17.32
CA PHE A 61 4.77 8.07 17.17
C PHE A 61 5.09 8.54 15.74
N ALA A 62 4.48 7.94 14.70
CA ALA A 62 4.77 8.26 13.31
C ALA A 62 3.92 9.40 12.73
N ARG A 63 2.63 9.51 13.14
CA ARG A 63 1.65 10.38 12.48
C ARG A 63 1.96 11.88 12.61
N GLY A 64 1.67 12.63 11.53
CA GLY A 64 1.59 14.08 11.56
C GLY A 64 2.89 14.81 11.90
N LYS A 65 4.05 14.22 11.64
CA LYS A 65 5.35 14.84 11.89
C LYS A 65 5.98 15.35 10.60
N PRO A 66 6.87 16.32 10.66
CA PRO A 66 7.61 16.80 9.47
C PRO A 66 8.37 15.66 8.77
N SER A 67 8.90 14.69 9.55
CA SER A 67 9.75 13.60 9.07
C SER A 67 9.04 12.26 8.93
N SER A 68 7.79 12.15 9.35
CA SER A 68 7.02 10.89 9.23
C SER A 68 5.52 11.12 9.29
N ASP A 69 4.78 10.22 8.63
CA ASP A 69 3.32 10.19 8.68
C ASP A 69 2.78 8.78 8.39
N VAL A 70 1.49 8.63 8.56
CA VAL A 70 0.74 7.45 8.12
C VAL A 70 -0.24 7.89 7.05
N LEU A 71 -0.10 7.32 5.85
CA LEU A 71 -1.03 7.53 4.75
C LEU A 71 -2.08 6.43 4.77
N VAL A 72 -3.32 6.80 4.47
CA VAL A 72 -4.45 5.87 4.36
C VAL A 72 -5.13 6.02 3.00
N ALA A 73 -5.61 4.91 2.46
CA ALA A 73 -6.41 4.88 1.25
C ALA A 73 -7.84 4.46 1.59
N LEU A 74 -8.79 5.23 1.09
CA LEU A 74 -10.22 5.00 1.28
C LEU A 74 -10.87 4.60 -0.04
N ALA A 75 -11.66 3.54 0.02
CA ALA A 75 -12.63 3.15 -1.01
C ALA A 75 -14.00 3.06 -0.33
N ASP A 76 -15.01 3.71 -0.91
CA ASP A 76 -16.37 3.79 -0.34
C ASP A 76 -16.37 4.23 1.14
N ASN A 77 -15.59 5.25 1.46
CA ASN A 77 -15.39 5.80 2.82
C ASN A 77 -14.83 4.79 3.86
N ARG A 78 -14.30 3.66 3.43
CA ARG A 78 -13.64 2.70 4.30
C ARG A 78 -12.13 2.70 4.05
N ILE A 79 -11.34 2.66 5.10
CA ILE A 79 -9.89 2.50 5.00
C ILE A 79 -9.60 1.08 4.50
N VAL A 80 -8.97 0.98 3.33
CA VAL A 80 -8.67 -0.28 2.64
C VAL A 80 -7.19 -0.53 2.46
N ALA A 81 -6.36 0.51 2.62
CA ALA A 81 -4.91 0.37 2.55
C ALA A 81 -4.24 1.42 3.42
N SER A 82 -2.99 1.18 3.78
CA SER A 82 -2.15 2.14 4.50
C SER A 82 -0.67 2.00 4.16
N ALA A 83 0.09 3.05 4.45
CA ALA A 83 1.55 3.04 4.46
C ALA A 83 2.04 4.02 5.54
N MET A 84 2.90 3.57 6.44
CA MET A 84 3.68 4.46 7.28
C MET A 84 4.92 4.89 6.49
N VAL A 85 5.15 6.17 6.37
CA VAL A 85 6.25 6.74 5.59
C VAL A 85 7.09 7.67 6.45
N GLY A 86 8.40 7.70 6.24
CA GLY A 86 9.27 8.60 6.99
C GLY A 86 10.65 8.72 6.37
N HIS A 87 11.44 9.66 6.91
CA HIS A 87 12.84 9.88 6.54
C HIS A 87 13.67 10.32 7.74
N ASP A 88 14.96 10.03 7.68
CA ASP A 88 15.96 10.37 8.70
C ASP A 88 16.78 11.63 8.35
N GLY A 89 16.36 12.40 7.35
CA GLY A 89 17.10 13.52 6.79
C GLY A 89 18.08 13.12 5.69
N HIS A 90 18.22 11.83 5.39
CA HIS A 90 19.10 11.31 4.35
C HIS A 90 18.39 10.34 3.40
N ARG A 91 17.65 9.39 3.95
CA ARG A 91 16.90 8.36 3.19
C ARG A 91 15.47 8.28 3.67
N GLY A 92 14.61 7.86 2.77
CA GLY A 92 13.25 7.52 3.11
C GLY A 92 13.07 6.04 3.42
N THR A 93 11.99 5.72 4.08
CA THR A 93 11.56 4.35 4.36
C THR A 93 10.05 4.25 4.42
N MET A 94 9.53 3.04 4.25
CA MET A 94 8.11 2.72 4.43
C MET A 94 7.97 1.49 5.31
N TYR A 95 6.99 1.54 6.20
CA TYR A 95 6.56 0.43 7.05
C TYR A 95 5.05 0.27 6.96
N TYR A 96 4.51 -0.83 7.44
CA TYR A 96 3.07 -1.07 7.49
C TYR A 96 2.36 -0.82 6.15
N VAL A 97 3.05 -1.08 5.03
CA VAL A 97 2.44 -1.02 3.69
C VAL A 97 1.55 -2.23 3.52
N CYS A 98 0.26 -2.00 3.41
CA CYS A 98 -0.71 -3.08 3.29
C CYS A 98 -1.99 -2.67 2.56
N VAL A 99 -2.67 -3.68 2.05
CA VAL A 99 -4.01 -3.60 1.46
C VAL A 99 -4.88 -4.65 2.13
N ALA A 100 -6.09 -4.27 2.51
CA ALA A 100 -7.06 -5.18 3.11
C ALA A 100 -7.19 -6.46 2.26
N PRO A 101 -7.22 -7.66 2.87
CA PRO A 101 -7.22 -8.92 2.12
C PRO A 101 -8.28 -9.00 1.03
N ALA A 102 -9.49 -8.49 1.29
CA ALA A 102 -10.60 -8.48 0.32
C ALA A 102 -10.42 -7.48 -0.83
N GLU A 103 -9.46 -6.55 -0.72
CA GLU A 103 -9.23 -5.47 -1.69
C GLU A 103 -7.92 -5.64 -2.46
N GLN A 104 -7.20 -6.73 -2.22
CA GLN A 104 -5.96 -7.04 -2.94
C GLN A 104 -6.21 -7.34 -4.41
N GLY A 105 -5.16 -7.21 -5.24
CA GLY A 105 -5.26 -7.45 -6.68
C GLY A 105 -5.90 -6.31 -7.49
N ARG A 106 -6.28 -5.19 -6.84
CA ARG A 106 -6.89 -4.02 -7.48
C ARG A 106 -5.91 -2.87 -7.79
N GLY A 107 -4.62 -3.09 -7.58
CA GLY A 107 -3.60 -2.06 -7.79
C GLY A 107 -3.47 -1.04 -6.64
N TYR A 108 -4.18 -1.21 -5.53
CA TYR A 108 -4.14 -0.26 -4.40
C TYR A 108 -2.77 -0.20 -3.73
N GLY A 109 -2.06 -1.33 -3.63
CA GLY A 109 -0.69 -1.35 -3.11
C GLY A 109 0.27 -0.49 -3.92
N ARG A 110 0.18 -0.56 -5.25
CA ARG A 110 0.97 0.29 -6.16
C ARG A 110 0.66 1.78 -5.94
N GLN A 111 -0.60 2.13 -5.80
CA GLN A 111 -1.02 3.52 -5.54
C GLN A 111 -0.54 4.01 -4.18
N MET A 112 -0.58 3.16 -3.14
CA MET A 112 -0.06 3.50 -1.81
C MET A 112 1.44 3.77 -1.82
N VAL A 113 2.22 2.92 -2.51
CA VAL A 113 3.67 3.12 -2.64
C VAL A 113 3.95 4.42 -3.40
N ALA A 114 3.26 4.66 -4.52
CA ALA A 114 3.42 5.90 -5.28
C ALA A 114 3.09 7.16 -4.45
N ALA A 115 2.06 7.11 -3.60
CA ALA A 115 1.71 8.20 -2.69
C ALA A 115 2.80 8.43 -1.62
N ALA A 116 3.35 7.35 -1.07
CA ALA A 116 4.46 7.44 -0.10
C ALA A 116 5.74 7.97 -0.75
N GLU A 117 6.05 7.57 -1.98
CA GLU A 117 7.17 8.12 -2.76
C GLU A 117 6.98 9.60 -3.06
N ALA A 118 5.76 10.04 -3.42
CA ALA A 118 5.43 11.45 -3.61
C ALA A 118 5.63 12.24 -2.32
N TRP A 119 5.15 11.73 -1.19
CA TRP A 119 5.34 12.33 0.13
C TRP A 119 6.83 12.51 0.48
N LEU A 120 7.67 11.53 0.20
CA LEU A 120 9.13 11.59 0.38
C LEU A 120 9.76 12.62 -0.57
N LYS A 121 9.39 12.60 -1.85
CA LYS A 121 9.92 13.50 -2.88
C LYS A 121 9.64 14.97 -2.55
N GLU A 122 8.43 15.29 -2.09
CA GLU A 122 8.04 16.64 -1.64
C GLU A 122 8.92 17.16 -0.51
N ARG A 123 9.54 16.27 0.28
CA ARG A 123 10.45 16.58 1.38
C ARG A 123 11.93 16.52 0.99
N GLY A 124 12.23 16.41 -0.31
CA GLY A 124 13.59 16.41 -0.85
C GLY A 124 14.32 15.08 -0.67
N VAL A 125 13.62 13.99 -0.39
CA VAL A 125 14.22 12.65 -0.28
C VAL A 125 14.39 12.05 -1.68
N TRP A 126 15.60 11.59 -2.00
CA TRP A 126 15.97 11.09 -3.32
C TRP A 126 16.00 9.57 -3.42
N LYS A 127 16.05 8.88 -2.29
CA LYS A 127 16.14 7.42 -2.24
C LYS A 127 15.42 6.88 -1.03
N ALA A 128 14.61 5.86 -1.24
CA ALA A 128 13.99 5.08 -0.18
C ALA A 128 14.69 3.72 -0.04
N ASN A 129 14.85 3.27 1.21
CA ASN A 129 15.29 1.92 1.55
C ASN A 129 14.13 1.21 2.23
N LEU A 130 13.87 -0.02 1.81
CA LEU A 130 12.82 -0.85 2.38
C LEU A 130 13.42 -2.08 3.04
N LEU A 131 12.77 -2.53 4.11
CA LEU A 131 13.15 -3.75 4.81
C LEU A 131 12.12 -4.83 4.50
N VAL A 132 12.50 -5.80 3.71
CA VAL A 132 11.69 -6.98 3.40
C VAL A 132 12.21 -8.16 4.20
N ARG A 133 11.32 -8.87 4.89
CA ARG A 133 11.72 -10.06 5.66
C ARG A 133 12.29 -11.12 4.75
N THR A 134 13.36 -11.75 5.19
CA THR A 134 13.94 -12.91 4.50
C THR A 134 12.87 -13.98 4.27
N GLY A 135 12.80 -14.50 3.05
CA GLY A 135 11.80 -15.50 2.65
C GLY A 135 10.44 -14.93 2.22
N ASN A 136 10.25 -13.60 2.24
CA ASN A 136 9.04 -12.97 1.72
C ASN A 136 9.22 -12.57 0.24
N GLU A 137 9.37 -13.60 -0.61
CA GLU A 137 9.62 -13.43 -2.04
C GLU A 137 8.49 -12.70 -2.77
N ALA A 138 7.24 -12.88 -2.32
CA ALA A 138 6.09 -12.21 -2.93
C ALA A 138 6.16 -10.69 -2.73
N VAL A 139 6.52 -10.22 -1.54
CA VAL A 139 6.68 -8.80 -1.26
C VAL A 139 7.92 -8.23 -1.96
N LEU A 140 9.02 -9.00 -2.00
CA LEU A 140 10.21 -8.60 -2.75
C LEU A 140 9.88 -8.43 -4.24
N GLY A 141 9.19 -9.40 -4.85
CA GLY A 141 8.74 -9.32 -6.24
C GLY A 141 7.86 -8.11 -6.51
N PHE A 142 6.91 -7.83 -5.61
CA PHE A 142 6.05 -6.65 -5.71
C PHE A 142 6.86 -5.34 -5.78
N TYR A 143 7.86 -5.16 -4.91
CA TYR A 143 8.69 -3.96 -4.94
C TYR A 143 9.61 -3.93 -6.17
N CYS A 144 10.14 -5.06 -6.62
CA CYS A 144 10.93 -5.13 -7.86
C CYS A 144 10.10 -4.70 -9.08
N GLU A 145 8.83 -5.07 -9.17
CA GLU A 145 7.90 -4.59 -10.21
C GLU A 145 7.65 -3.07 -10.17
N LEU A 146 7.86 -2.45 -9.00
CA LEU A 146 7.77 -0.99 -8.82
C LEU A 146 9.11 -0.27 -9.10
N GLY A 147 10.16 -1.00 -9.47
CA GLY A 147 11.47 -0.44 -9.77
C GLY A 147 12.43 -0.39 -8.59
N TYR A 148 12.10 -1.05 -7.48
CA TYR A 148 13.06 -1.24 -6.39
C TYR A 148 14.04 -2.36 -6.73
N GLU A 149 15.26 -2.21 -6.31
CA GLU A 149 16.33 -3.19 -6.55
C GLU A 149 16.90 -3.70 -5.22
N PRO A 150 17.26 -4.98 -5.13
CA PRO A 150 17.98 -5.50 -3.96
C PRO A 150 19.27 -4.72 -3.72
N GLY A 151 19.43 -4.23 -2.50
CA GLY A 151 20.65 -3.52 -2.09
C GLY A 151 21.82 -4.45 -1.78
N SER A 152 23.02 -3.89 -1.72
CA SER A 152 24.26 -4.61 -1.35
C SER A 152 24.60 -4.47 0.14
N THR A 153 23.73 -3.87 0.95
CA THR A 153 23.97 -3.63 2.38
C THR A 153 23.26 -4.68 3.23
N GLN A 154 23.86 -4.99 4.36
CA GLN A 154 23.23 -5.82 5.40
C GLN A 154 22.61 -4.94 6.47
N GLN A 155 21.43 -5.33 6.94
CA GLN A 155 20.82 -4.72 8.12
C GLN A 155 21.46 -5.27 9.38
N ILE A 156 21.81 -4.38 10.31
CA ILE A 156 22.19 -4.73 11.68
C ILE A 156 21.26 -3.97 12.62
N GLU A 157 20.85 -4.60 13.72
CA GLU A 157 19.90 -4.03 14.66
C GLU A 157 20.33 -4.23 16.12
N LYS A 158 19.99 -3.28 16.96
CA LYS A 158 20.20 -3.36 18.41
C LYS A 158 19.01 -2.74 19.13
N TRP A 159 18.52 -3.41 20.14
CA TRP A 159 17.56 -2.81 21.08
C TRP A 159 18.28 -1.77 21.94
N ILE A 160 17.92 -0.50 21.76
CA ILE A 160 18.46 0.59 22.57
C ILE A 160 17.88 0.54 23.99
N ASP A 161 16.61 0.14 24.11
CA ASP A 161 15.96 -0.17 25.37
C ASP A 161 15.76 -1.70 25.46
N PRO A 162 16.60 -2.43 26.20
CA PRO A 162 16.51 -3.88 26.32
C PRO A 162 15.21 -4.38 26.92
N GLU A 163 14.53 -3.56 27.76
CA GLU A 163 13.25 -3.93 28.40
C GLU A 163 12.10 -4.03 27.39
N LYS A 164 12.26 -3.38 26.23
CA LYS A 164 11.28 -3.42 25.14
C LYS A 164 11.50 -4.58 24.17
N ARG A 165 12.50 -5.43 24.40
CA ARG A 165 12.86 -6.50 23.48
C ARG A 165 11.75 -7.54 23.28
N GLY A 166 10.88 -7.74 24.26
CA GLY A 166 9.87 -8.80 24.23
C GLY A 166 10.47 -10.20 24.14
N ASP A 167 9.73 -11.23 24.49
CA ASP A 167 10.12 -12.61 24.23
C ASP A 167 9.94 -12.91 22.73
N ARG A 168 11.01 -13.39 22.08
CA ARG A 168 11.00 -13.84 20.66
C ARG A 168 10.62 -15.30 20.58
#